data_abce50084ef28cf5dfb3faa656b58b9f
#
_entry.id   abce50084ef28cf5dfb3faa656b58b9f
#
_cell.length_a   1.000
_cell.length_b   1.000
_cell.length_c   1.000
_cell.angle_alpha   90.00
_cell.angle_beta   90.00
_cell.angle_gamma   90.00
#
_symmetry.space_group_name_H-M   'P 1'
#
loop_
_entity.id
_entity.type
_entity.pdbx_description
1 polymer ?
#
loop_
_entity_poly.entity_id
_entity_poly.type
_entity_poly.pdbx_seq_one_letter_code
_entity_poly.pdbx_strand_id
1 'polypeptide(L)'
;MIYKTGVRILQATVGLESSSRALLIRFPLKIEVPSLLTDFRTVVEIPFSEKLDGRLVLENEPSGRAEYVLSGRKAVFRGPLLRLEKKTSDIRYSLWGNQGFLYRFFLYLLELRHRIFSFHACGLYDEGNHRLFVVAGGAGSGKTVYLLSGIARGLKLFSTETVHFRFERKGLTWFKGSLVDNIRLGTLVRDFPQFCPSEIAGKSKDEIWQKKIALDLAAFESQPDVIVEPRLVLIFPRIEEGRRGFIAGRLEDKRKAAKSVFDNLSQKIAESVVLYDQLPVPGFDDGPLAEARLKASFALVGHKTMEKTTSVLSNPVECWGNLLDD
;
A
#
# COMPACT_ATOMS: atom_id res chain seq x y z
N MET A 1 16.96 -30.55 -3.72
CA MET A 1 16.72 -29.70 -4.94
C MET A 1 16.28 -28.33 -4.48
N ILE A 2 16.84 -27.25 -5.05
CA ILE A 2 16.43 -25.87 -4.74
C ILE A 2 15.66 -25.34 -5.94
N TYR A 3 14.45 -24.88 -5.68
CA TYR A 3 13.59 -24.24 -6.67
C TYR A 3 13.85 -22.73 -6.67
N LYS A 4 13.88 -22.13 -7.85
CA LYS A 4 14.22 -20.71 -8.02
C LYS A 4 13.28 -20.03 -8.99
N THR A 5 12.87 -18.81 -8.70
CA THR A 5 12.16 -17.90 -9.59
C THR A 5 12.52 -16.46 -9.24
N GLY A 6 12.22 -15.51 -10.11
CA GLY A 6 12.38 -14.09 -9.84
C GLY A 6 11.03 -13.37 -9.91
N VAL A 7 10.94 -12.24 -9.23
CA VAL A 7 9.76 -11.41 -9.18
C VAL A 7 10.14 -9.95 -9.36
N ARG A 8 9.35 -9.22 -10.15
CA ARG A 8 9.50 -7.78 -10.34
C ARG A 8 8.22 -7.05 -9.95
N ILE A 9 8.38 -6.00 -9.18
CA ILE A 9 7.33 -5.04 -8.83
C ILE A 9 7.88 -3.64 -9.12
N LEU A 10 7.21 -2.91 -10.00
CA LEU A 10 7.75 -1.67 -10.56
C LEU A 10 9.17 -1.91 -11.11
N GLN A 11 10.18 -1.34 -10.46
CA GLN A 11 11.58 -1.49 -10.84
C GLN A 11 12.36 -2.45 -9.93
N ALA A 12 11.83 -2.78 -8.75
CA ALA A 12 12.50 -3.68 -7.82
C ALA A 12 12.34 -5.15 -8.24
N THR A 13 13.41 -5.90 -8.09
CA THR A 13 13.51 -7.32 -8.45
C THR A 13 13.99 -8.15 -7.28
N VAL A 14 13.31 -9.28 -7.02
CA VAL A 14 13.64 -10.21 -5.93
C VAL A 14 13.78 -11.61 -6.47
N GLY A 15 14.90 -12.27 -6.16
CA GLY A 15 15.08 -13.70 -6.37
C GLY A 15 14.46 -14.49 -5.22
N LEU A 16 13.63 -15.46 -5.55
CA LEU A 16 13.00 -16.38 -4.60
C LEU A 16 13.66 -17.74 -4.74
N GLU A 17 14.13 -18.30 -3.63
CA GLU A 17 14.70 -19.63 -3.56
C GLU A 17 14.03 -20.44 -2.46
N SER A 18 13.71 -21.70 -2.72
CA SER A 18 13.11 -22.55 -1.71
C SER A 18 13.55 -24.00 -1.83
N SER A 19 13.74 -24.65 -0.67
CA SER A 19 13.89 -26.11 -0.58
C SER A 19 12.56 -26.85 -0.87
N SER A 20 11.43 -26.14 -0.86
CA SER A 20 10.10 -26.70 -1.14
C SER A 20 9.41 -25.94 -2.28
N ARG A 21 9.10 -26.64 -3.37
CA ARG A 21 8.31 -26.08 -4.48
C ARG A 21 6.94 -25.56 -4.03
N ALA A 22 6.34 -26.21 -3.04
CA ALA A 22 5.03 -25.84 -2.52
C ALA A 22 5.01 -24.43 -1.89
N LEU A 23 6.13 -23.93 -1.36
CA LEU A 23 6.24 -22.55 -0.89
C LEU A 23 6.22 -21.54 -2.05
N LEU A 24 6.88 -21.83 -3.17
CA LEU A 24 6.91 -20.95 -4.33
C LEU A 24 5.62 -20.98 -5.16
N ILE A 25 4.89 -22.10 -5.15
CA ILE A 25 3.58 -22.23 -5.84
C ILE A 25 2.53 -21.28 -5.22
N ARG A 26 2.66 -20.95 -3.94
CA ARG A 26 1.78 -20.00 -3.25
C ARG A 26 2.09 -18.54 -3.56
N PHE A 27 3.03 -18.28 -4.41
CA PHE A 27 3.32 -16.94 -4.89
C PHE A 27 2.11 -16.37 -5.68
N PRO A 28 1.76 -15.08 -5.50
CA PRO A 28 0.49 -14.50 -5.88
C PRO A 28 0.09 -14.62 -7.35
N LEU A 29 1.02 -14.84 -8.26
CA LEU A 29 0.72 -15.02 -9.68
C LEU A 29 -0.06 -16.31 -10.01
N LYS A 30 -0.16 -17.25 -9.05
CA LYS A 30 -0.76 -18.58 -9.26
C LYS A 30 -1.89 -18.89 -8.28
N ILE A 31 -2.28 -17.97 -7.43
CA ILE A 31 -3.29 -18.19 -6.40
C ILE A 31 -4.38 -17.14 -6.53
N GLU A 32 -5.61 -17.59 -6.70
CA GLU A 32 -6.86 -16.80 -6.65
C GLU A 32 -7.18 -16.29 -5.24
N VAL A 33 -6.17 -15.94 -4.45
CA VAL A 33 -6.38 -15.38 -3.11
C VAL A 33 -6.23 -13.87 -3.17
N PRO A 34 -7.30 -13.11 -3.06
CA PRO A 34 -7.31 -11.65 -3.22
C PRO A 34 -6.42 -10.87 -2.25
N SER A 35 -5.84 -11.53 -1.24
CA SER A 35 -5.08 -10.88 -0.16
C SER A 35 -3.57 -10.84 -0.37
N LEU A 36 -3.03 -11.47 -1.40
CA LEU A 36 -1.59 -11.60 -1.58
C LEU A 36 -1.05 -10.58 -2.57
N LEU A 37 -0.13 -9.72 -2.13
CA LEU A 37 0.54 -8.67 -2.92
C LEU A 37 -0.41 -7.81 -3.77
N THR A 38 -1.67 -7.70 -3.35
CA THR A 38 -2.68 -6.87 -4.04
C THR A 38 -2.41 -5.38 -3.95
N ASP A 39 -1.48 -4.96 -3.08
CA ASP A 39 -1.13 -3.54 -2.89
C ASP A 39 -0.23 -2.98 -4.01
N PHE A 40 0.08 -3.79 -5.02
CA PHE A 40 0.81 -3.37 -6.21
C PHE A 40 -0.02 -3.56 -7.48
N ARG A 41 0.10 -2.63 -8.43
CA ARG A 41 -0.63 -2.69 -9.70
C ARG A 41 -0.25 -3.92 -10.51
N THR A 42 1.03 -4.25 -10.55
CA THR A 42 1.55 -5.34 -11.36
C THR A 42 2.66 -6.07 -10.64
N VAL A 43 2.52 -7.39 -10.59
CA VAL A 43 3.54 -8.32 -10.09
C VAL A 43 3.90 -9.24 -11.25
N VAL A 44 5.17 -9.25 -11.66
CA VAL A 44 5.65 -9.99 -12.84
C VAL A 44 6.64 -11.06 -12.43
N GLU A 45 6.40 -12.31 -12.83
CA GLU A 45 7.40 -13.38 -12.72
C GLU A 45 8.50 -13.15 -13.77
N ILE A 46 9.76 -13.22 -13.34
CA ILE A 46 10.94 -13.07 -14.18
C ILE A 46 11.90 -14.23 -13.96
N PRO A 47 12.83 -14.52 -14.87
CA PRO A 47 13.87 -15.49 -14.65
C PRO A 47 14.71 -15.16 -13.40
N PHE A 48 15.08 -16.18 -12.64
CA PHE A 48 16.03 -16.00 -11.52
C PHE A 48 17.39 -15.54 -12.04
N SER A 49 18.00 -14.58 -11.33
CA SER A 49 19.35 -14.11 -11.61
C SER A 49 20.04 -13.70 -10.29
N GLU A 50 21.34 -13.88 -10.20
CA GLU A 50 22.16 -13.42 -9.07
C GLU A 50 22.27 -11.87 -9.01
N LYS A 51 21.93 -11.18 -10.09
CA LYS A 51 21.99 -9.71 -10.21
C LYS A 51 20.71 -8.98 -9.78
N LEU A 52 19.74 -9.69 -9.19
CA LEU A 52 18.50 -9.08 -8.70
C LEU A 52 18.76 -8.16 -7.50
N ASP A 53 17.84 -7.22 -7.26
CA ASP A 53 17.98 -6.21 -6.21
C ASP A 53 17.99 -6.84 -4.81
N GLY A 54 17.18 -7.88 -4.60
CA GLY A 54 17.10 -8.60 -3.34
C GLY A 54 16.97 -10.11 -3.55
N ARG A 55 17.11 -10.86 -2.45
CA ARG A 55 17.02 -12.33 -2.43
C ARG A 55 16.25 -12.79 -1.20
N LEU A 56 15.28 -13.66 -1.41
CA LEU A 56 14.53 -14.33 -0.36
C LEU A 56 14.75 -15.84 -0.44
N VAL A 57 15.29 -16.41 0.62
CA VAL A 57 15.59 -17.85 0.74
C VAL A 57 14.66 -18.46 1.78
N LEU A 58 13.97 -19.54 1.39
CA LEU A 58 12.99 -20.25 2.21
C LEU A 58 13.46 -21.68 2.44
N GLU A 59 13.97 -21.96 3.62
CA GLU A 59 14.43 -23.27 4.05
C GLU A 59 13.32 -23.93 4.89
N ASN A 60 12.53 -24.83 4.27
CA ASN A 60 11.46 -25.51 4.99
C ASN A 60 12.01 -26.70 5.75
N GLU A 61 12.01 -26.60 7.07
CA GLU A 61 12.37 -27.64 8.02
C GLU A 61 11.10 -28.09 8.75
N PRO A 62 10.71 -29.39 8.69
CA PRO A 62 9.44 -29.86 9.27
C PRO A 62 9.33 -29.66 10.78
N SER A 63 10.46 -29.64 11.48
CA SER A 63 10.57 -29.48 12.93
C SER A 63 11.30 -28.19 13.29
N GLY A 64 11.17 -27.76 14.53
CA GLY A 64 11.86 -26.59 15.05
C GLY A 64 10.99 -25.31 15.10
N ARG A 65 11.66 -24.23 15.46
CA ARG A 65 11.09 -22.87 15.53
C ARG A 65 11.38 -22.13 14.22
N ALA A 66 10.46 -21.29 13.81
CA ALA A 66 10.71 -20.41 12.70
C ALA A 66 11.72 -19.31 13.07
N GLU A 67 12.68 -19.06 12.20
CA GLU A 67 13.73 -18.08 12.36
C GLU A 67 13.82 -17.20 11.12
N TYR A 68 14.26 -15.97 11.32
CA TYR A 68 14.47 -14.97 10.29
C TYR A 68 15.81 -14.28 10.45
N VAL A 69 16.54 -14.15 9.36
CA VAL A 69 17.81 -13.41 9.30
C VAL A 69 17.80 -12.52 8.06
N LEU A 70 18.10 -11.23 8.24
CA LEU A 70 18.37 -10.31 7.14
C LEU A 70 19.85 -9.94 7.15
N SER A 71 20.53 -10.16 6.02
CA SER A 71 21.90 -9.73 5.81
C SER A 71 21.98 -8.92 4.51
N GLY A 72 22.07 -7.61 4.66
CA GLY A 72 22.02 -6.68 3.54
C GLY A 72 20.69 -6.83 2.76
N ARG A 73 20.76 -7.35 1.53
CA ARG A 73 19.61 -7.55 0.65
C ARG A 73 19.19 -9.02 0.52
N LYS A 74 19.68 -9.86 1.40
CA LYS A 74 19.33 -11.29 1.46
C LYS A 74 18.58 -11.57 2.75
N ALA A 75 17.34 -12.01 2.63
CA ALA A 75 16.52 -12.50 3.71
C ALA A 75 16.49 -14.04 3.68
N VAL A 76 16.63 -14.68 4.83
CA VAL A 76 16.55 -16.12 4.99
C VAL A 76 15.51 -16.44 6.05
N PHE A 77 14.56 -17.28 5.70
CA PHE A 77 13.61 -17.88 6.62
C PHE A 77 13.88 -19.38 6.75
N ARG A 78 13.94 -19.86 7.97
CA ARG A 78 14.10 -21.30 8.31
C ARG A 78 13.00 -21.76 9.22
N GLY A 79 12.59 -23.02 9.11
CA GLY A 79 11.64 -23.65 10.00
C GLY A 79 10.46 -24.30 9.29
N PRO A 80 9.38 -24.61 10.01
CA PRO A 80 8.23 -25.35 9.49
C PRO A 80 7.30 -24.44 8.64
N LEU A 81 7.86 -23.76 7.64
CA LEU A 81 7.19 -22.70 6.88
C LEU A 81 5.91 -23.16 6.21
N LEU A 82 5.88 -24.36 5.60
CA LEU A 82 4.67 -24.92 5.01
C LEU A 82 3.55 -25.15 6.03
N ARG A 83 3.93 -25.55 7.25
CA ARG A 83 2.95 -25.74 8.34
C ARG A 83 2.39 -24.40 8.79
N LEU A 84 3.23 -23.37 8.88
CA LEU A 84 2.83 -22.02 9.25
C LEU A 84 1.88 -21.41 8.21
N GLU A 85 2.23 -21.52 6.92
CA GLU A 85 1.37 -21.06 5.81
C GLU A 85 -0.01 -21.73 5.81
N LYS A 86 -0.10 -23.01 6.23
CA LYS A 86 -1.37 -23.72 6.32
C LYS A 86 -2.21 -23.38 7.54
N LYS A 87 -1.56 -22.98 8.65
CA LYS A 87 -2.21 -22.79 9.95
C LYS A 87 -2.51 -21.34 10.28
N THR A 88 -1.96 -20.38 9.52
CA THR A 88 -2.18 -18.97 9.81
C THR A 88 -3.67 -18.62 9.76
N SER A 89 -4.14 -17.92 10.79
CA SER A 89 -5.51 -17.43 10.88
C SER A 89 -5.71 -16.20 10.00
N ASP A 90 -4.64 -15.42 9.78
CA ASP A 90 -4.65 -14.21 8.98
C ASP A 90 -3.53 -14.22 7.94
N ILE A 91 -3.87 -14.60 6.71
CA ILE A 91 -2.93 -14.70 5.61
C ILE A 91 -2.25 -13.36 5.24
N ARG A 92 -2.81 -12.23 5.64
CA ARG A 92 -2.21 -10.91 5.41
C ARG A 92 -0.84 -10.79 6.09
N TYR A 93 -0.66 -11.45 7.23
CA TYR A 93 0.58 -11.48 8.02
C TYR A 93 1.40 -12.76 7.80
N SER A 94 1.42 -13.24 6.56
CA SER A 94 2.27 -14.35 6.12
C SER A 94 3.47 -13.83 5.31
N LEU A 95 4.33 -14.73 4.84
CA LEU A 95 5.40 -14.36 3.89
C LEU A 95 4.86 -13.63 2.66
N TRP A 96 3.68 -14.04 2.16
CA TRP A 96 3.10 -13.61 0.89
C TRP A 96 1.98 -12.57 1.05
N GLY A 97 1.53 -12.33 2.25
CA GLY A 97 0.40 -11.43 2.51
C GLY A 97 0.72 -9.97 2.24
N ASN A 98 -0.32 -9.17 2.00
CA ASN A 98 -0.21 -7.75 1.72
C ASN A 98 0.19 -6.88 2.93
N GLN A 99 0.25 -7.46 4.14
CA GLN A 99 0.88 -6.87 5.32
C GLN A 99 2.11 -7.67 5.76
N GLY A 100 2.53 -8.62 4.92
CA GLY A 100 3.55 -9.59 5.23
C GLY A 100 4.96 -9.17 4.83
N PHE A 101 5.84 -10.19 4.79
CA PHE A 101 7.26 -9.95 4.58
C PHE A 101 7.59 -9.45 3.17
N LEU A 102 7.16 -10.17 2.13
CA LEU A 102 7.57 -9.88 0.76
C LEU A 102 7.09 -8.50 0.30
N TYR A 103 5.88 -8.10 0.69
CA TYR A 103 5.35 -6.77 0.46
C TYR A 103 6.30 -5.68 1.00
N ARG A 104 6.67 -5.78 2.29
CA ARG A 104 7.57 -4.82 2.96
C ARG A 104 8.97 -4.84 2.38
N PHE A 105 9.46 -6.01 2.00
CA PHE A 105 10.77 -6.19 1.40
C PHE A 105 10.85 -5.51 0.02
N PHE A 106 9.76 -5.56 -0.77
CA PHE A 106 9.69 -4.79 -2.01
C PHE A 106 9.69 -3.28 -1.76
N LEU A 107 8.93 -2.78 -0.79
CA LEU A 107 8.95 -1.35 -0.44
C LEU A 107 10.37 -0.89 -0.03
N TYR A 108 11.05 -1.68 0.77
CA TYR A 108 12.44 -1.45 1.15
C TYR A 108 13.39 -1.38 -0.05
N LEU A 109 13.29 -2.33 -0.99
CA LEU A 109 14.14 -2.36 -2.19
C LEU A 109 13.81 -1.24 -3.17
N LEU A 110 12.54 -0.88 -3.33
CA LEU A 110 12.11 0.28 -4.13
C LEU A 110 12.78 1.55 -3.62
N GLU A 111 12.80 1.75 -2.32
CA GLU A 111 13.44 2.92 -1.73
C GLU A 111 14.96 2.86 -1.80
N LEU A 112 15.56 1.73 -1.36
CA LEU A 112 17.00 1.55 -1.27
C LEU A 112 17.69 1.65 -2.65
N ARG A 113 17.12 0.98 -3.65
CA ARG A 113 17.77 0.78 -4.97
C ARG A 113 17.28 1.74 -6.03
N HIS A 114 16.02 2.16 -5.97
CA HIS A 114 15.37 2.89 -7.04
C HIS A 114 14.92 4.29 -6.64
N ARG A 115 15.05 4.65 -5.35
CA ARG A 115 14.57 5.93 -4.80
C ARG A 115 13.09 6.16 -5.11
N ILE A 116 12.32 5.08 -5.13
CA ILE A 116 10.87 5.10 -5.24
C ILE A 116 10.29 5.03 -3.83
N PHE A 117 9.66 6.11 -3.41
CA PHE A 117 9.04 6.24 -2.09
C PHE A 117 7.57 5.85 -2.18
N SER A 118 7.04 5.28 -1.12
CA SER A 118 5.69 4.71 -1.12
C SER A 118 4.84 5.29 0.02
N PHE A 119 3.78 5.98 -0.35
CA PHE A 119 2.76 6.41 0.61
C PHE A 119 1.83 5.25 0.98
N HIS A 120 1.46 5.16 2.25
CA HIS A 120 0.26 4.43 2.67
C HIS A 120 -0.94 5.34 2.45
N ALA A 121 -1.45 5.35 1.24
CA ALA A 121 -2.44 6.30 0.76
C ALA A 121 -3.29 5.71 -0.35
N CYS A 122 -4.50 6.20 -0.53
CA CYS A 122 -5.18 6.06 -1.81
C CYS A 122 -4.88 7.26 -2.73
N GLY A 123 -4.92 7.00 -4.03
CA GLY A 123 -4.72 8.00 -5.08
C GLY A 123 -5.94 8.09 -5.99
N LEU A 124 -6.40 9.30 -6.24
CA LEU A 124 -7.47 9.62 -7.18
C LEU A 124 -6.96 10.65 -8.19
N TYR A 125 -7.33 10.47 -9.44
CA TYR A 125 -6.84 11.30 -10.51
C TYR A 125 -7.98 11.98 -11.27
N ASP A 126 -7.89 13.30 -11.36
CA ASP A 126 -8.70 14.10 -12.26
C ASP A 126 -7.94 14.24 -13.58
N GLU A 127 -8.35 13.45 -14.58
CA GLU A 127 -7.70 13.41 -15.89
C GLU A 127 -7.88 14.72 -16.65
N GLY A 128 -9.02 15.39 -16.48
CA GLY A 128 -9.34 16.65 -17.17
C GLY A 128 -8.44 17.80 -16.74
N ASN A 129 -8.09 17.86 -15.47
CA ASN A 129 -7.29 18.93 -14.86
C ASN A 129 -5.83 18.53 -14.58
N HIS A 130 -5.43 17.31 -14.96
CA HIS A 130 -4.11 16.74 -14.65
C HIS A 130 -3.77 16.85 -13.15
N ARG A 131 -4.72 16.51 -12.28
CA ARG A 131 -4.64 16.71 -10.83
C ARG A 131 -4.68 15.38 -10.09
N LEU A 132 -3.67 15.13 -9.25
CA LEU A 132 -3.58 13.92 -8.43
C LEU A 132 -3.88 14.25 -6.97
N PHE A 133 -4.88 13.60 -6.43
CA PHE A 133 -5.22 13.63 -5.01
C PHE A 133 -4.60 12.41 -4.33
N VAL A 134 -3.71 12.64 -3.37
CA VAL A 134 -3.11 11.59 -2.54
C VAL A 134 -3.68 11.72 -1.12
N VAL A 135 -4.50 10.77 -0.73
CA VAL A 135 -5.17 10.75 0.58
C VAL A 135 -4.40 9.82 1.50
N ALA A 136 -3.56 10.40 2.35
CA ALA A 136 -2.59 9.71 3.16
C ALA A 136 -3.00 9.65 4.64
N GLY A 137 -2.80 8.51 5.29
CA GLY A 137 -3.11 8.37 6.73
C GLY A 137 -3.05 6.93 7.21
N GLY A 138 -3.03 6.76 8.51
CA GLY A 138 -3.03 5.44 9.16
C GLY A 138 -4.33 4.67 8.98
N ALA A 139 -4.38 3.48 9.56
CA ALA A 139 -5.61 2.68 9.60
C ALA A 139 -6.73 3.45 10.31
N GLY A 140 -7.93 3.45 9.72
CA GLY A 140 -9.10 4.14 10.29
C GLY A 140 -9.16 5.65 10.06
N SER A 141 -8.21 6.26 9.34
CA SER A 141 -8.23 7.70 9.06
C SER A 141 -9.34 8.14 8.09
N GLY A 142 -9.95 7.22 7.35
CA GLY A 142 -11.02 7.51 6.38
C GLY A 142 -10.57 7.47 4.93
N LYS A 143 -9.40 6.95 4.59
CA LYS A 143 -8.91 6.82 3.20
C LYS A 143 -9.95 6.18 2.27
N THR A 144 -10.52 5.05 2.66
CA THR A 144 -11.55 4.34 1.88
C THR A 144 -12.80 5.19 1.64
N VAL A 145 -13.19 6.02 2.62
CA VAL A 145 -14.32 6.96 2.47
C VAL A 145 -14.00 7.99 1.38
N TYR A 146 -12.83 8.58 1.42
CA TYR A 146 -12.37 9.50 0.37
C TYR A 146 -12.31 8.82 -1.00
N LEU A 147 -11.78 7.60 -1.05
CA LEU A 147 -11.66 6.82 -2.27
C LEU A 147 -13.02 6.62 -2.94
N LEU A 148 -13.97 5.99 -2.23
CA LEU A 148 -15.28 5.68 -2.78
C LEU A 148 -16.09 6.93 -3.09
N SER A 149 -16.02 7.94 -2.22
CA SER A 149 -16.69 9.23 -2.44
C SER A 149 -16.11 9.99 -3.61
N GLY A 150 -14.79 9.92 -3.85
CA GLY A 150 -14.14 10.54 -5.00
C GLY A 150 -14.53 9.86 -6.32
N ILE A 151 -14.54 8.53 -6.34
CA ILE A 151 -15.02 7.74 -7.49
C ILE A 151 -16.48 8.08 -7.80
N ALA A 152 -17.34 8.17 -6.79
CA ALA A 152 -18.75 8.55 -6.97
C ALA A 152 -18.92 9.98 -7.54
N ARG A 153 -17.91 10.84 -7.40
CA ARG A 153 -17.85 12.19 -7.99
C ARG A 153 -17.16 12.26 -9.36
N GLY A 154 -16.80 11.11 -9.93
CA GLY A 154 -16.21 11.02 -11.28
C GLY A 154 -14.69 11.04 -11.34
N LEU A 155 -13.98 11.15 -10.19
CA LEU A 155 -12.53 10.97 -10.17
C LEU A 155 -12.15 9.55 -10.56
N LYS A 156 -11.01 9.39 -11.21
CA LYS A 156 -10.51 8.09 -11.62
C LYS A 156 -9.58 7.49 -10.55
N LEU A 157 -9.68 6.20 -10.36
CA LEU A 157 -8.85 5.46 -9.42
C LEU A 157 -7.40 5.38 -9.93
N PHE A 158 -6.47 5.90 -9.14
CA PHE A 158 -5.04 5.73 -9.38
C PHE A 158 -4.42 4.67 -8.47
N SER A 159 -4.86 4.59 -7.22
CA SER A 159 -4.45 3.53 -6.29
C SER A 159 -5.37 3.44 -5.07
N THR A 160 -5.51 2.25 -4.49
CA THR A 160 -6.31 2.00 -3.29
C THR A 160 -5.52 2.08 -1.98
N GLU A 161 -4.32 1.48 -1.92
CA GLU A 161 -3.59 1.26 -0.66
C GLU A 161 -2.19 1.90 -0.63
N THR A 162 -1.49 1.89 -1.77
CA THR A 162 -0.14 2.46 -1.88
C THR A 162 0.01 3.27 -3.14
N VAL A 163 0.53 4.48 -2.99
CA VAL A 163 0.88 5.37 -4.10
C VAL A 163 2.39 5.58 -4.08
N HIS A 164 3.04 5.40 -5.20
CA HIS A 164 4.49 5.47 -5.29
C HIS A 164 4.94 6.71 -6.05
N PHE A 165 6.08 7.29 -5.68
CA PHE A 165 6.65 8.42 -6.41
C PHE A 165 8.18 8.42 -6.41
N ARG A 166 8.74 9.13 -7.38
CA ARG A 166 10.17 9.36 -7.49
C ARG A 166 10.46 10.73 -8.12
N PHE A 167 11.52 11.38 -7.66
CA PHE A 167 12.08 12.54 -8.34
C PHE A 167 13.02 12.07 -9.44
N GLU A 168 12.77 12.50 -10.67
CA GLU A 168 13.55 12.19 -11.86
C GLU A 168 14.09 13.49 -12.49
N ARG A 169 14.96 13.34 -13.50
CA ARG A 169 15.44 14.52 -14.27
C ARG A 169 14.28 15.25 -14.98
N LYS A 170 13.24 14.53 -15.34
CA LYS A 170 12.05 15.07 -16.02
C LYS A 170 11.00 15.64 -15.06
N GLY A 171 11.21 15.52 -13.77
CA GLY A 171 10.30 16.00 -12.73
C GLY A 171 9.83 14.92 -11.77
N LEU A 172 8.75 15.23 -11.05
CA LEU A 172 8.11 14.33 -10.09
C LEU A 172 7.23 13.31 -10.82
N THR A 173 7.59 12.04 -10.71
CA THR A 173 6.89 10.93 -11.36
C THR A 173 6.14 10.11 -10.33
N TRP A 174 4.86 9.81 -10.61
CA TRP A 174 3.99 8.98 -9.78
C TRP A 174 3.67 7.67 -10.48
N PHE A 175 3.65 6.58 -9.72
CA PHE A 175 3.38 5.23 -10.20
C PHE A 175 2.12 4.70 -9.53
N LYS A 176 1.25 4.11 -10.35
CA LYS A 176 0.00 3.50 -9.92
C LYS A 176 0.26 2.33 -8.98
N GLY A 177 -0.53 2.25 -7.92
CA GLY A 177 -0.54 1.12 -6.99
C GLY A 177 -1.67 0.14 -7.28
N SER A 178 -2.21 -0.47 -6.23
CA SER A 178 -3.30 -1.44 -6.30
C SER A 178 -4.62 -0.85 -6.80
N LEU A 179 -5.46 -1.69 -7.41
CA LEU A 179 -6.86 -1.38 -7.74
C LEU A 179 -7.84 -2.17 -6.86
N VAL A 180 -7.34 -3.01 -5.96
CA VAL A 180 -8.15 -3.78 -5.01
C VAL A 180 -7.99 -3.20 -3.62
N ASP A 181 -9.10 -2.96 -2.93
CA ASP A 181 -9.11 -2.49 -1.54
C ASP A 181 -9.82 -3.50 -0.63
N ASN A 182 -9.33 -3.66 0.60
CA ASN A 182 -9.95 -4.48 1.64
C ASN A 182 -10.89 -3.63 2.49
N ILE A 183 -12.13 -3.52 2.06
CA ILE A 183 -13.12 -2.60 2.61
C ILE A 183 -13.97 -3.28 3.69
N ARG A 184 -14.27 -2.55 4.76
CA ARG A 184 -15.23 -3.01 5.77
C ARG A 184 -16.64 -3.02 5.17
N LEU A 185 -17.36 -4.13 5.32
CA LEU A 185 -18.73 -4.25 4.82
C LEU A 185 -19.66 -3.19 5.40
N GLY A 186 -19.50 -2.85 6.68
CA GLY A 186 -20.29 -1.79 7.30
C GLY A 186 -20.16 -0.44 6.59
N THR A 187 -18.98 -0.08 6.11
CA THR A 187 -18.75 1.13 5.31
C THR A 187 -19.48 1.07 3.98
N LEU A 188 -19.44 -0.07 3.27
CA LEU A 188 -20.16 -0.22 2.00
C LEU A 188 -21.67 -0.14 2.20
N VAL A 189 -22.22 -0.93 3.11
CA VAL A 189 -23.67 -1.02 3.31
C VAL A 189 -24.27 0.29 3.78
N ARG A 190 -23.57 1.02 4.65
CA ARG A 190 -24.08 2.27 5.23
C ARG A 190 -23.80 3.49 4.37
N ASP A 191 -22.53 3.66 3.95
CA ASP A 191 -22.09 4.93 3.38
C ASP A 191 -22.00 4.87 1.85
N PHE A 192 -21.82 3.68 1.27
CA PHE A 192 -21.58 3.49 -0.18
C PHE A 192 -22.32 2.28 -0.74
N PRO A 193 -23.68 2.19 -0.60
CA PRO A 193 -24.44 1.02 -1.04
C PRO A 193 -24.31 0.73 -2.54
N GLN A 194 -24.00 1.74 -3.37
CA GLN A 194 -23.78 1.59 -4.82
C GLN A 194 -22.54 0.75 -5.18
N PHE A 195 -21.60 0.57 -4.25
CA PHE A 195 -20.44 -0.30 -4.41
C PHE A 195 -20.59 -1.64 -3.70
N CYS A 196 -21.74 -1.87 -3.04
CA CYS A 196 -21.95 -3.09 -2.29
C CYS A 196 -22.31 -4.24 -3.24
N PRO A 197 -21.58 -5.39 -3.20
CA PRO A 197 -21.99 -6.57 -3.96
C PRO A 197 -23.40 -7.02 -3.59
N SER A 198 -24.20 -7.41 -4.60
CA SER A 198 -25.61 -7.81 -4.43
C SER A 198 -25.82 -8.97 -3.45
N GLU A 199 -24.82 -9.85 -3.34
CA GLU A 199 -24.83 -11.02 -2.46
C GLU A 199 -24.82 -10.68 -0.96
N ILE A 200 -24.50 -9.44 -0.62
CA ILE A 200 -24.34 -8.95 0.76
C ILE A 200 -25.55 -8.14 1.20
N ALA A 201 -26.34 -7.67 0.26
CA ALA A 201 -27.56 -6.90 0.53
C ALA A 201 -28.55 -7.76 1.38
N GLY A 202 -28.81 -7.34 2.62
CA GLY A 202 -29.81 -8.00 3.50
C GLY A 202 -29.25 -8.73 4.73
N LYS A 203 -27.93 -8.74 4.95
CA LYS A 203 -27.34 -9.28 6.20
C LYS A 203 -27.50 -8.31 7.37
N SER A 204 -27.62 -8.82 8.60
CA SER A 204 -27.77 -7.99 9.80
C SER A 204 -26.57 -7.08 10.05
N LYS A 205 -26.79 -5.87 10.59
CA LYS A 205 -25.76 -4.85 10.81
C LYS A 205 -24.60 -5.34 11.70
N ASP A 206 -24.87 -6.14 12.73
CA ASP A 206 -23.89 -6.57 13.71
C ASP A 206 -22.91 -7.64 13.17
N GLU A 207 -23.39 -8.50 12.26
CA GLU A 207 -22.54 -9.52 11.62
C GLU A 207 -21.62 -8.95 10.54
N ILE A 208 -21.97 -7.80 9.97
CA ILE A 208 -21.33 -7.21 8.79
C ILE A 208 -20.22 -6.24 9.19
N TRP A 209 -20.34 -5.56 10.36
CA TRP A 209 -19.52 -4.41 10.69
C TRP A 209 -18.01 -4.69 10.73
N GLN A 210 -17.61 -5.85 11.22
CA GLN A 210 -16.21 -6.24 11.37
C GLN A 210 -15.63 -6.98 10.14
N LYS A 211 -16.49 -7.51 9.27
CA LYS A 211 -16.05 -8.21 8.07
C LYS A 211 -15.45 -7.25 7.05
N LYS A 212 -14.33 -7.66 6.44
CA LYS A 212 -13.76 -7.00 5.27
C LYS A 212 -13.96 -7.88 4.04
N ILE A 213 -14.14 -7.23 2.91
CA ILE A 213 -14.13 -7.88 1.59
C ILE A 213 -13.07 -7.21 0.72
N ALA A 214 -12.46 -8.00 -0.15
CA ALA A 214 -11.67 -7.45 -1.23
C ALA A 214 -12.63 -6.95 -2.31
N LEU A 215 -12.56 -5.65 -2.60
CA LEU A 215 -13.35 -5.01 -3.65
C LEU A 215 -12.43 -4.64 -4.81
N ASP A 216 -12.69 -5.21 -5.98
CA ASP A 216 -12.02 -4.84 -7.22
C ASP A 216 -12.66 -3.56 -7.77
N LEU A 217 -11.87 -2.51 -7.88
CA LEU A 217 -12.26 -1.20 -8.38
C LEU A 217 -11.67 -0.89 -9.76
N ALA A 218 -11.14 -1.89 -10.47
CA ALA A 218 -10.51 -1.71 -11.77
C ALA A 218 -11.43 -1.04 -12.82
N ALA A 219 -12.74 -1.20 -12.71
CA ALA A 219 -13.71 -0.50 -13.56
C ALA A 219 -13.63 1.03 -13.51
N PHE A 220 -13.05 1.59 -12.44
CA PHE A 220 -12.89 3.03 -12.22
C PHE A 220 -11.46 3.52 -12.46
N GLU A 221 -10.61 2.68 -13.00
CA GLU A 221 -9.18 2.94 -13.19
C GLU A 221 -8.92 4.18 -14.05
N SER A 222 -7.92 4.97 -13.66
CA SER A 222 -7.35 6.03 -14.51
C SER A 222 -6.59 5.43 -15.69
N GLN A 223 -6.55 6.13 -16.83
CA GLN A 223 -5.85 5.65 -18.03
C GLN A 223 -4.34 5.46 -17.80
N PRO A 224 -3.56 6.44 -17.26
CA PRO A 224 -2.12 6.31 -17.15
C PRO A 224 -1.72 5.46 -15.93
N ASP A 225 -0.77 4.54 -16.13
CA ASP A 225 -0.08 3.84 -15.03
C ASP A 225 1.01 4.71 -14.39
N VAL A 226 1.48 5.73 -15.11
CA VAL A 226 2.51 6.65 -14.69
C VAL A 226 2.07 8.08 -14.99
N ILE A 227 2.10 8.96 -13.98
CA ILE A 227 1.76 10.37 -14.11
C ILE A 227 3.01 11.20 -13.82
N VAL A 228 3.34 12.15 -14.70
CA VAL A 228 4.50 13.03 -14.56
C VAL A 228 4.02 14.45 -14.31
N GLU A 229 4.55 15.09 -13.25
CA GLU A 229 4.28 16.49 -12.89
C GLU A 229 2.78 16.85 -12.76
N PRO A 230 1.92 16.02 -12.11
CA PRO A 230 0.53 16.42 -11.90
C PRO A 230 0.43 17.58 -10.90
N ARG A 231 -0.62 18.36 -11.00
CA ARG A 231 -1.04 19.22 -9.88
C ARG A 231 -1.35 18.32 -8.69
N LEU A 232 -0.66 18.50 -7.57
CA LEU A 232 -0.69 17.57 -6.45
C LEU A 232 -1.44 18.14 -5.26
N VAL A 233 -2.43 17.42 -4.79
CA VAL A 233 -3.14 17.69 -3.54
C VAL A 233 -2.89 16.56 -2.55
N LEU A 234 -2.22 16.86 -1.43
CA LEU A 234 -2.06 15.94 -0.31
C LEU A 234 -3.12 16.17 0.74
N ILE A 235 -3.85 15.10 1.07
CA ILE A 235 -4.94 15.13 2.06
C ILE A 235 -4.60 14.19 3.20
N PHE A 236 -4.62 14.71 4.43
CA PHE A 236 -4.51 13.94 5.66
C PHE A 236 -5.88 13.92 6.35
N PRO A 237 -6.71 12.90 6.11
CA PRO A 237 -8.08 12.87 6.57
C PRO A 237 -8.22 12.38 7.99
N ARG A 238 -9.26 12.88 8.66
CA ARG A 238 -9.88 12.29 9.84
C ARG A 238 -11.39 12.31 9.66
N ILE A 239 -11.97 11.13 9.50
CA ILE A 239 -13.42 10.98 9.38
C ILE A 239 -14.00 10.64 10.76
N GLU A 240 -14.99 11.44 11.19
CA GLU A 240 -15.72 11.24 12.44
C GLU A 240 -17.21 11.04 12.12
N GLU A 241 -17.77 9.93 12.59
CA GLU A 241 -19.20 9.66 12.46
C GLU A 241 -20.01 10.65 13.30
N GLY A 242 -21.17 11.09 12.77
CA GLY A 242 -22.06 12.04 13.46
C GLY A 242 -21.58 13.48 13.47
N ARG A 243 -20.37 13.76 12.97
CA ARG A 243 -19.90 15.15 12.82
C ARG A 243 -20.71 15.89 11.77
N ARG A 244 -21.00 17.15 12.04
CA ARG A 244 -21.58 18.08 11.06
C ARG A 244 -20.49 18.99 10.52
N GLY A 245 -20.48 19.15 9.20
CA GLY A 245 -19.61 20.08 8.48
C GLY A 245 -18.23 19.51 8.14
N PHE A 246 -17.55 20.30 7.32
CA PHE A 246 -16.23 20.05 6.77
C PHE A 246 -15.27 21.14 7.27
N ILE A 247 -14.14 20.73 7.82
CA ILE A 247 -13.07 21.62 8.24
C ILE A 247 -11.80 21.19 7.52
N ALA A 248 -11.27 22.05 6.66
CA ALA A 248 -9.96 21.86 6.05
C ALA A 248 -8.98 22.91 6.59
N GLY A 249 -7.87 22.45 7.14
CA GLY A 249 -6.76 23.28 7.56
C GLY A 249 -5.58 23.11 6.62
N ARG A 250 -5.19 24.15 5.89
CA ARG A 250 -3.97 24.11 5.08
C ARG A 250 -2.75 23.97 5.99
N LEU A 251 -1.88 23.03 5.67
CA LEU A 251 -0.61 22.87 6.37
C LEU A 251 0.43 23.82 5.75
N GLU A 252 0.38 25.09 6.17
CA GLU A 252 1.27 26.13 5.65
C GLU A 252 2.70 26.00 6.17
N ASP A 253 2.88 25.48 7.38
CA ASP A 253 4.19 25.19 7.95
C ASP A 253 4.82 23.99 7.20
N LYS A 254 5.81 24.30 6.38
CA LYS A 254 6.53 23.28 5.58
C LYS A 254 7.14 22.17 6.42
N ARG A 255 7.55 22.44 7.67
CA ARG A 255 8.11 21.42 8.56
C ARG A 255 7.03 20.46 9.03
N LYS A 256 5.86 20.96 9.42
CA LYS A 256 4.72 20.14 9.81
C LYS A 256 4.22 19.31 8.63
N ALA A 257 4.08 19.89 7.45
CA ALA A 257 3.69 19.19 6.24
C ALA A 257 4.70 18.10 5.88
N ALA A 258 6.01 18.42 5.85
CA ALA A 258 7.06 17.44 5.56
C ALA A 258 7.12 16.33 6.62
N LYS A 259 6.87 16.64 7.90
CA LYS A 259 6.77 15.63 8.95
C LYS A 259 5.62 14.67 8.69
N SER A 260 4.43 15.16 8.34
CA SER A 260 3.27 14.31 8.03
C SER A 260 3.54 13.38 6.83
N VAL A 261 4.23 13.89 5.82
CA VAL A 261 4.70 13.09 4.67
C VAL A 261 5.69 12.02 5.14
N PHE A 262 6.73 12.42 5.88
CA PHE A 262 7.76 11.50 6.40
C PHE A 262 7.17 10.38 7.25
N ASP A 263 6.28 10.72 8.19
CA ASP A 263 5.63 9.74 9.07
C ASP A 263 4.86 8.70 8.24
N ASN A 264 4.13 9.13 7.23
CA ASN A 264 3.38 8.22 6.37
C ASN A 264 4.27 7.35 5.48
N LEU A 265 5.32 7.90 4.88
CA LEU A 265 6.31 7.14 4.09
C LEU A 265 7.05 6.11 4.94
N SER A 266 7.31 6.42 6.21
CA SER A 266 8.03 5.53 7.13
C SER A 266 7.17 4.37 7.63
N GLN A 267 5.85 4.54 7.68
CA GLN A 267 4.94 3.64 8.36
C GLN A 267 5.15 2.16 7.98
N LYS A 268 5.16 1.83 6.70
CA LYS A 268 5.24 0.44 6.24
C LYS A 268 6.65 -0.17 6.29
N ILE A 269 7.69 0.66 6.26
CA ILE A 269 9.09 0.21 6.27
C ILE A 269 9.63 0.12 7.70
N ALA A 270 9.31 1.08 8.55
CA ALA A 270 9.86 1.17 9.90
C ALA A 270 9.14 0.27 10.93
N GLU A 271 7.85 -0.03 10.71
CA GLU A 271 7.08 -0.87 11.64
C GLU A 271 7.57 -2.33 11.63
N SER A 272 7.70 -2.92 12.81
CA SER A 272 7.85 -4.37 12.95
C SER A 272 6.55 -5.09 12.61
N VAL A 273 6.64 -6.33 12.17
CA VAL A 273 5.49 -7.20 11.91
C VAL A 273 5.67 -8.54 12.60
N VAL A 274 4.58 -9.13 13.08
CA VAL A 274 4.58 -10.52 13.58
C VAL A 274 3.94 -11.39 12.52
N LEU A 275 4.75 -12.25 11.87
CA LEU A 275 4.26 -13.20 10.88
C LEU A 275 3.76 -14.45 11.59
N TYR A 276 2.66 -15.01 11.07
CA TYR A 276 2.07 -16.26 11.58
C TYR A 276 1.77 -16.26 13.08
N ASP A 277 1.47 -15.09 13.66
CA ASP A 277 1.21 -14.87 15.09
C ASP A 277 2.37 -15.23 16.03
N GLN A 278 3.58 -15.51 15.51
CA GLN A 278 4.69 -16.01 16.34
C GLN A 278 6.10 -15.59 15.88
N LEU A 279 6.29 -15.11 14.66
CA LEU A 279 7.61 -14.75 14.14
C LEU A 279 7.74 -13.23 14.02
N PRO A 280 8.39 -12.56 14.98
CA PRO A 280 8.62 -11.12 14.87
C PRO A 280 9.68 -10.85 13.80
N VAL A 281 9.35 -9.94 12.90
CA VAL A 281 10.25 -9.40 11.88
C VAL A 281 10.38 -7.90 12.13
N PRO A 282 11.59 -7.42 12.42
CA PRO A 282 11.86 -5.99 12.61
C PRO A 282 11.54 -5.18 11.34
N GLY A 283 11.35 -3.88 11.49
CA GLY A 283 11.31 -2.97 10.36
C GLY A 283 12.62 -2.95 9.58
N PHE A 284 12.55 -2.53 8.32
CA PHE A 284 13.71 -2.43 7.43
C PHE A 284 14.42 -1.08 7.49
N ASP A 285 14.04 -0.22 8.44
CA ASP A 285 14.54 1.15 8.50
C ASP A 285 15.95 1.24 9.06
N ASP A 286 16.71 2.18 8.51
CA ASP A 286 18.01 2.60 9.00
C ASP A 286 18.19 4.13 8.85
N GLY A 287 19.27 4.67 9.43
CA GLY A 287 19.56 6.10 9.36
C GLY A 287 19.61 6.67 7.94
N PRO A 288 20.35 6.07 7.01
CA PRO A 288 20.41 6.49 5.60
C PRO A 288 19.08 6.49 4.88
N LEU A 289 18.21 5.49 5.10
CA LEU A 289 16.88 5.45 4.50
C LEU A 289 15.96 6.51 5.11
N ALA A 290 15.98 6.65 6.44
CA ALA A 290 15.20 7.69 7.12
C ALA A 290 15.61 9.10 6.63
N GLU A 291 16.91 9.37 6.47
CA GLU A 291 17.41 10.63 5.92
C GLU A 291 16.94 10.84 4.47
N ALA A 292 16.97 9.81 3.63
CA ALA A 292 16.50 9.88 2.24
C ALA A 292 15.00 10.22 2.17
N ARG A 293 14.18 9.58 3.02
CA ARG A 293 12.74 9.90 3.13
C ARG A 293 12.49 11.31 3.63
N LEU A 294 13.25 11.77 4.62
CA LEU A 294 13.14 13.14 5.12
C LEU A 294 13.43 14.15 4.03
N LYS A 295 14.52 13.97 3.28
CA LYS A 295 14.85 14.81 2.12
C LYS A 295 13.76 14.78 1.05
N ALA A 296 13.24 13.59 0.73
CA ALA A 296 12.14 13.43 -0.23
C ALA A 296 10.85 14.13 0.26
N SER A 297 10.55 14.08 1.56
CA SER A 297 9.38 14.73 2.16
C SER A 297 9.45 16.26 2.02
N PHE A 298 10.60 16.87 2.32
CA PHE A 298 10.81 18.30 2.12
C PHE A 298 10.75 18.70 0.65
N ALA A 299 11.38 17.91 -0.22
CA ALA A 299 11.37 18.15 -1.67
C ALA A 299 9.95 18.07 -2.23
N LEU A 300 9.14 17.12 -1.78
CA LEU A 300 7.76 16.95 -2.22
C LEU A 300 6.88 18.13 -1.80
N VAL A 301 6.93 18.52 -0.52
CA VAL A 301 6.15 19.66 -0.01
C VAL A 301 6.56 20.98 -0.65
N GLY A 302 7.84 21.14 -1.00
CA GLY A 302 8.38 22.31 -1.69
C GLY A 302 8.30 22.25 -3.22
N HIS A 303 7.75 21.17 -3.79
CA HIS A 303 7.73 20.97 -5.23
C HIS A 303 6.78 21.95 -5.93
N LYS A 304 7.15 22.41 -7.14
CA LYS A 304 6.37 23.39 -7.92
C LYS A 304 4.94 22.93 -8.26
N THR A 305 4.72 21.61 -8.35
CA THR A 305 3.38 21.05 -8.63
C THR A 305 2.53 20.86 -7.38
N MET A 306 3.11 21.04 -6.18
CA MET A 306 2.35 20.97 -4.93
C MET A 306 1.38 22.14 -4.85
N GLU A 307 0.13 21.83 -5.07
CA GLU A 307 -0.95 22.81 -5.02
C GLU A 307 -1.40 23.05 -3.57
N LYS A 308 -1.63 21.96 -2.85
CA LYS A 308 -2.20 22.01 -1.51
C LYS A 308 -1.76 20.83 -0.65
N THR A 309 -1.39 21.13 0.58
CA THR A 309 -1.27 20.09 1.64
C THR A 309 -2.28 20.46 2.73
N THR A 310 -3.22 19.57 3.01
CA THR A 310 -4.33 19.89 3.90
C THR A 310 -4.62 18.74 4.89
N SER A 311 -4.94 19.12 6.13
CA SER A 311 -5.56 18.22 7.10
C SER A 311 -7.06 18.44 7.07
N VAL A 312 -7.83 17.39 7.00
CA VAL A 312 -9.30 17.48 6.89
C VAL A 312 -9.94 16.71 8.03
N LEU A 313 -10.95 17.34 8.62
CA LEU A 313 -11.83 16.75 9.61
C LEU A 313 -13.27 16.87 9.12
N SER A 314 -13.93 15.75 8.88
CA SER A 314 -15.27 15.71 8.28
C SER A 314 -16.04 14.42 8.59
N ASN A 315 -17.24 14.31 8.05
CA ASN A 315 -18.02 13.07 7.99
C ASN A 315 -17.91 12.41 6.61
N PRO A 316 -18.44 11.19 6.42
CA PRO A 316 -18.36 10.48 5.13
C PRO A 316 -19.01 11.20 3.95
N VAL A 317 -20.06 11.98 4.17
CA VAL A 317 -20.85 12.64 3.10
C VAL A 317 -20.13 13.89 2.58
N GLU A 318 -19.56 14.69 3.49
CA GLU A 318 -18.99 16.01 3.23
C GLU A 318 -17.46 15.98 3.07
N CYS A 319 -16.83 14.79 3.02
CA CYS A 319 -15.38 14.63 3.11
C CYS A 319 -14.58 15.40 2.03
N TRP A 320 -15.15 15.65 0.87
CA TRP A 320 -14.50 16.42 -0.18
C TRP A 320 -14.69 17.93 -0.04
N GLY A 321 -15.81 18.38 0.59
CA GLY A 321 -16.09 19.82 0.75
C GLY A 321 -15.79 20.59 -0.53
N ASN A 322 -14.92 21.60 -0.41
CA ASN A 322 -14.45 22.44 -1.52
C ASN A 322 -13.07 22.01 -2.08
N LEU A 323 -12.61 20.79 -1.83
CA LEU A 323 -11.30 20.34 -2.31
C LEU A 323 -11.23 20.14 -3.83
N LEU A 324 -12.39 20.03 -4.48
CA LEU A 324 -12.51 19.85 -5.93
C LEU A 324 -12.75 21.17 -6.69
N ASP A 325 -13.06 22.26 -5.99
CA ASP A 325 -13.58 23.50 -6.58
C ASP A 325 -12.50 24.43 -7.13
N ASP A 326 -11.20 24.08 -7.11
CA ASP A 326 -10.10 24.95 -7.58
C ASP A 326 -9.52 24.55 -8.93
#